data_55207200643df211ba489d5edbbc5016
#
_entry.id   55207200643df211ba489d5edbbc5016
#
_cell.length_a   1.000
_cell.length_b   1.000
_cell.length_c   1.000
_cell.angle_alpha   90.00
_cell.angle_beta   90.00
_cell.angle_gamma   90.00
#
_symmetry.space_group_name_H-M   'P 1'
#
loop_
_entity.id
_entity.type
_entity.pdbx_description
1 polymer ?
#
loop_
_entity_poly.entity_id
_entity_poly.type
_entity_poly.pdbx_seq_one_letter_code
_entity_poly.pdbx_strand_id
1 'polypeptide(L)'
;MKSNTKITLIIFSMVLLLTSIIVVLVAIGSRQVGYDAVKKKAYLTADIVKNSLTSHMVNGNMAQRDVFLDSISQLKNVQSLWLVRAKSVSEQFGNSNLANEKPKDEIDLQVLNTGIEKIVIEESLYTANLRITIPYTASSLDRPNCLNCHNAKEGEVLGAISLSFDISEDRGSNIMVLIYIIGTISIFLIVFLIFMRKKITPYTNSFDSLSDVLKKVHEGDYSIRANPGVLKEDKEVSNWLNELIEKLETVLTGIEKNLTSFVHNRTSNVNHDKLITAKEIIEDISEIYHYKKTIENDLTIDDIYHRLILVLKDKLEIDCFIPDYAIGKFQSKQTYYKI
;
A
#
# COMPACT_ATOMS: atom_id res chain seq x y z
N MET A 1 -16.74 13.77 -5.63
CA MET A 1 -15.80 12.88 -6.36
C MET A 1 -16.47 11.52 -6.45
N LYS A 2 -16.77 11.02 -7.65
CA LYS A 2 -17.45 9.73 -7.85
C LYS A 2 -16.63 8.62 -7.16
N SER A 3 -17.31 7.63 -6.57
CA SER A 3 -16.69 6.48 -5.85
C SER A 3 -15.54 5.85 -6.65
N ASN A 4 -15.72 5.74 -7.94
CA ASN A 4 -14.78 5.25 -8.94
C ASN A 4 -13.41 5.95 -8.92
N THR A 5 -13.40 7.30 -8.82
CA THR A 5 -12.15 8.08 -8.79
C THR A 5 -11.39 7.86 -7.50
N LYS A 6 -12.08 7.63 -6.37
CA LYS A 6 -11.44 7.36 -5.08
C LYS A 6 -10.72 6.00 -5.08
N ILE A 7 -11.38 4.94 -5.57
CA ILE A 7 -10.82 3.59 -5.63
C ILE A 7 -9.58 3.57 -6.55
N THR A 8 -9.69 4.14 -7.75
CA THR A 8 -8.56 4.23 -8.69
C THR A 8 -7.38 5.00 -8.08
N LEU A 9 -7.63 6.08 -7.37
CA LEU A 9 -6.60 6.90 -6.73
C LEU A 9 -5.92 6.16 -5.56
N ILE A 10 -6.67 5.41 -4.76
CA ILE A 10 -6.13 4.59 -3.68
C ILE A 10 -5.21 3.49 -4.24
N ILE A 11 -5.67 2.74 -5.24
CA ILE A 11 -4.87 1.68 -5.86
C ILE A 11 -3.61 2.27 -6.50
N PHE A 12 -3.73 3.38 -7.22
CA PHE A 12 -2.58 4.06 -7.83
C PHE A 12 -1.57 4.53 -6.80
N SER A 13 -2.02 5.16 -5.70
CA SER A 13 -1.14 5.61 -4.63
C SER A 13 -0.42 4.45 -3.94
N MET A 14 -1.09 3.32 -3.75
CA MET A 14 -0.50 2.11 -3.17
C MET A 14 0.58 1.51 -4.08
N VAL A 15 0.33 1.42 -5.39
CA VAL A 15 1.32 0.94 -6.37
C VAL A 15 2.51 1.89 -6.45
N LEU A 16 2.27 3.20 -6.47
CA LEU A 16 3.32 4.22 -6.50
C LEU A 16 4.19 4.18 -5.24
N LEU A 17 3.60 3.98 -4.07
CA LEU A 17 4.33 3.83 -2.82
C LEU A 17 5.20 2.58 -2.84
N LEU A 18 4.66 1.44 -3.27
CA LEU A 18 5.39 0.19 -3.36
C LEU A 18 6.57 0.28 -4.35
N THR A 19 6.35 0.87 -5.52
CA THR A 19 7.41 1.07 -6.51
C THR A 19 8.49 2.03 -6.01
N SER A 20 8.12 3.09 -5.27
CA SER A 20 9.07 4.02 -4.64
C SER A 20 9.96 3.30 -3.63
N ILE A 21 9.39 2.42 -2.79
CA ILE A 21 10.17 1.62 -1.84
C ILE A 21 11.16 0.72 -2.57
N ILE A 22 10.73 0.04 -3.64
CA ILE A 22 11.62 -0.84 -4.43
C ILE A 22 12.79 -0.03 -5.02
N VAL A 23 12.53 1.15 -5.60
CA VAL A 23 13.59 2.01 -6.16
C VAL A 23 14.60 2.40 -5.09
N VAL A 24 14.14 2.80 -3.90
CA VAL A 24 15.03 3.15 -2.79
C VAL A 24 15.87 1.97 -2.34
N LEU A 25 15.28 0.78 -2.19
CA LEU A 25 16.01 -0.43 -1.80
C LEU A 25 17.05 -0.83 -2.84
N VAL A 26 16.72 -0.75 -4.12
CA VAL A 26 17.67 -1.04 -5.21
C VAL A 26 18.80 -0.01 -5.25
N ALA A 27 18.51 1.27 -5.04
CA ALA A 27 19.53 2.32 -5.00
C ALA A 27 20.52 2.11 -3.85
N ILE A 28 20.04 1.78 -2.65
CA ILE A 28 20.90 1.48 -1.49
C ILE A 28 21.72 0.21 -1.75
N GLY A 29 21.08 -0.87 -2.21
CA GLY A 29 21.74 -2.14 -2.49
C GLY A 29 22.81 -2.03 -3.58
N SER A 30 22.54 -1.33 -4.67
CA SER A 30 23.48 -1.09 -5.76
C SER A 30 24.71 -0.31 -5.29
N ARG A 31 24.50 0.72 -4.46
CA ARG A 31 25.61 1.49 -3.87
C ARG A 31 26.48 0.62 -2.98
N GLN A 32 25.89 -0.22 -2.13
CA GLN A 32 26.62 -1.11 -1.24
C GLN A 32 27.46 -2.13 -2.00
N VAL A 33 26.90 -2.77 -3.02
CA VAL A 33 27.59 -3.75 -3.87
C VAL A 33 28.79 -3.12 -4.59
N GLY A 34 28.60 -1.92 -5.15
CA GLY A 34 29.68 -1.17 -5.78
C GLY A 34 30.82 -0.85 -4.81
N TYR A 35 30.47 -0.36 -3.62
CA TYR A 35 31.45 -0.07 -2.56
C TYR A 35 32.24 -1.30 -2.15
N ASP A 36 31.55 -2.42 -1.87
CA ASP A 36 32.21 -3.67 -1.46
C ASP A 36 33.12 -4.24 -2.54
N ALA A 37 32.75 -4.10 -3.81
CA ALA A 37 33.58 -4.53 -4.94
C ALA A 37 34.88 -3.73 -5.01
N VAL A 38 34.84 -2.40 -4.88
CA VAL A 38 36.04 -1.56 -4.88
C VAL A 38 36.91 -1.84 -3.64
N LYS A 39 36.27 -1.99 -2.49
CA LYS A 39 36.96 -2.34 -1.25
C LYS A 39 37.75 -3.66 -1.39
N LYS A 40 37.12 -4.72 -1.92
CA LYS A 40 37.79 -6.00 -2.19
C LYS A 40 38.97 -5.85 -3.17
N LYS A 41 38.78 -5.05 -4.24
CA LYS A 41 39.86 -4.75 -5.19
C LYS A 41 41.02 -4.03 -4.51
N ALA A 42 40.75 -3.08 -3.63
CA ALA A 42 41.75 -2.33 -2.89
C ALA A 42 42.60 -3.26 -1.97
N TYR A 43 41.93 -4.16 -1.22
CA TYR A 43 42.64 -5.14 -0.39
C TYR A 43 43.50 -6.08 -1.23
N LEU A 44 42.99 -6.62 -2.33
CA LEU A 44 43.74 -7.48 -3.22
C LEU A 44 45.00 -6.77 -3.78
N THR A 45 44.81 -5.49 -4.19
CA THR A 45 45.92 -4.67 -4.68
C THR A 45 46.96 -4.42 -3.59
N ALA A 46 46.53 -4.14 -2.37
CA ALA A 46 47.42 -3.95 -1.22
C ALA A 46 48.22 -5.23 -0.89
N ASP A 47 47.55 -6.40 -0.93
CA ASP A 47 48.23 -7.69 -0.73
C ASP A 47 49.23 -7.99 -1.82
N ILE A 48 48.96 -7.68 -3.07
CA ILE A 48 49.94 -7.81 -4.18
C ILE A 48 51.13 -6.91 -3.92
N VAL A 49 50.92 -5.66 -3.53
CA VAL A 49 51.98 -4.71 -3.21
C VAL A 49 52.81 -5.21 -2.02
N LYS A 50 52.17 -5.66 -0.92
CA LYS A 50 52.82 -6.25 0.26
C LYS A 50 53.74 -7.40 -0.15
N ASN A 51 53.22 -8.38 -0.88
CA ASN A 51 53.94 -9.58 -1.26
C ASN A 51 55.10 -9.27 -2.21
N SER A 52 54.90 -8.35 -3.15
CA SER A 52 55.98 -7.92 -4.05
C SER A 52 57.09 -7.15 -3.32
N LEU A 53 56.72 -6.21 -2.44
CA LEU A 53 57.72 -5.50 -1.61
C LEU A 53 58.50 -6.49 -0.73
N THR A 54 57.82 -7.46 -0.12
CA THR A 54 58.48 -8.51 0.66
C THR A 54 59.48 -9.29 -0.21
N SER A 55 59.10 -9.62 -1.43
CA SER A 55 60.00 -10.29 -2.39
C SER A 55 61.23 -9.42 -2.72
N HIS A 56 61.04 -8.12 -2.96
CA HIS A 56 62.14 -7.18 -3.20
C HIS A 56 63.06 -7.04 -1.99
N MET A 57 62.52 -7.07 -0.75
CA MET A 57 63.28 -7.04 0.48
C MET A 57 64.17 -8.28 0.61
N VAL A 58 63.61 -9.47 0.42
CA VAL A 58 64.34 -10.77 0.54
C VAL A 58 65.42 -10.92 -0.50
N ASN A 59 65.14 -10.47 -1.71
CA ASN A 59 66.09 -10.57 -2.82
C ASN A 59 67.15 -9.42 -2.86
N GLY A 60 67.10 -8.47 -1.94
CA GLY A 60 67.96 -7.31 -1.90
C GLY A 60 67.81 -6.32 -3.03
N ASN A 61 66.64 -6.36 -3.73
CA ASN A 61 66.38 -5.56 -4.92
C ASN A 61 65.44 -4.37 -4.64
N MET A 62 65.49 -3.81 -3.43
CA MET A 62 64.63 -2.70 -3.03
C MET A 62 64.77 -1.44 -3.91
N ALA A 63 65.90 -1.30 -4.63
CA ALA A 63 66.06 -0.19 -5.59
C ALA A 63 65.10 -0.27 -6.79
N GLN A 64 64.56 -1.46 -7.11
CA GLN A 64 63.64 -1.65 -8.24
C GLN A 64 62.16 -1.55 -7.85
N ARG A 65 61.85 -1.31 -6.56
CA ARG A 65 60.43 -1.24 -6.09
C ARG A 65 59.64 -0.13 -6.78
N ASP A 66 60.31 0.93 -7.23
CA ASP A 66 59.64 2.07 -7.88
C ASP A 66 59.01 1.68 -9.20
N VAL A 67 59.69 0.90 -10.03
CA VAL A 67 59.17 0.38 -11.30
C VAL A 67 57.91 -0.45 -11.07
N PHE A 68 57.93 -1.27 -10.00
CA PHE A 68 56.78 -2.07 -9.64
C PHE A 68 55.59 -1.17 -9.15
N LEU A 69 55.85 -0.22 -8.25
CA LEU A 69 54.84 0.68 -7.74
C LEU A 69 54.21 1.54 -8.84
N ASP A 70 55.03 2.01 -9.78
CA ASP A 70 54.57 2.73 -10.96
C ASP A 70 53.66 1.85 -11.84
N SER A 71 54.03 0.56 -12.03
CA SER A 71 53.19 -0.37 -12.77
C SER A 71 51.82 -0.59 -12.12
N ILE A 72 51.73 -0.65 -10.79
CA ILE A 72 50.49 -0.74 -10.05
C ILE A 72 49.71 0.57 -10.14
N SER A 73 50.37 1.73 -10.08
CA SER A 73 49.72 3.03 -10.19
C SER A 73 49.08 3.27 -11.56
N GLN A 74 49.55 2.59 -12.61
CA GLN A 74 49.00 2.63 -13.97
C GLN A 74 47.82 1.68 -14.18
N LEU A 75 47.44 0.87 -13.20
CA LEU A 75 46.26 0.02 -13.30
C LEU A 75 44.99 0.86 -13.45
N LYS A 76 44.05 0.38 -14.27
CA LYS A 76 42.77 1.06 -14.47
C LYS A 76 42.11 1.34 -13.14
N ASN A 77 41.65 2.58 -12.94
CA ASN A 77 40.96 3.11 -11.77
C ASN A 77 41.88 3.31 -10.52
N VAL A 78 43.16 3.02 -10.55
CA VAL A 78 44.08 3.46 -9.50
C VAL A 78 44.46 4.90 -9.77
N GLN A 79 44.00 5.82 -8.90
CA GLN A 79 44.30 7.24 -9.01
C GLN A 79 45.69 7.59 -8.43
N SER A 80 46.02 6.98 -7.29
CA SER A 80 47.31 7.15 -6.64
C SER A 80 47.61 6.01 -5.71
N LEU A 81 48.92 5.73 -5.59
CA LEU A 81 49.48 4.72 -4.69
C LEU A 81 50.74 5.31 -4.07
N TRP A 82 50.90 5.19 -2.76
CA TRP A 82 52.12 5.52 -2.07
C TRP A 82 52.32 4.64 -0.84
N LEU A 83 53.58 4.49 -0.47
CA LEU A 83 53.95 3.80 0.74
C LEU A 83 54.24 4.82 1.83
N VAL A 84 53.96 4.44 3.06
CA VAL A 84 54.30 5.25 4.22
C VAL A 84 55.19 4.38 5.14
N ARG A 85 56.37 4.84 5.40
CA ARG A 85 57.33 4.12 6.23
C ARG A 85 57.20 4.54 7.69
N ALA A 86 57.16 3.58 8.60
CA ALA A 86 57.17 3.87 10.02
C ALA A 86 58.53 4.41 10.49
N LYS A 87 58.49 5.10 11.61
CA LYS A 87 59.68 5.71 12.20
C LYS A 87 60.75 4.65 12.54
N SER A 88 60.35 3.52 13.14
CA SER A 88 61.25 2.39 13.49
C SER A 88 61.99 1.86 12.27
N VAL A 89 61.34 1.73 11.12
CA VAL A 89 61.95 1.28 9.88
C VAL A 89 62.91 2.34 9.31
N SER A 90 62.56 3.63 9.42
CA SER A 90 63.45 4.71 8.99
C SER A 90 64.70 4.85 9.86
N GLU A 91 64.57 4.57 11.16
CA GLU A 91 65.73 4.58 12.09
C GLU A 91 66.67 3.38 11.83
N GLN A 92 66.13 2.22 11.44
CA GLN A 92 66.91 1.02 11.19
C GLN A 92 67.60 1.04 9.80
N PHE A 93 66.92 1.46 8.76
CA PHE A 93 67.37 1.34 7.36
C PHE A 93 67.70 2.72 6.70
N GLY A 94 67.64 3.77 7.46
CA GLY A 94 67.81 5.16 6.96
C GLY A 94 66.58 5.72 6.32
N ASN A 95 66.60 7.04 6.07
CA ASN A 95 65.52 7.71 5.38
C ASN A 95 65.47 7.29 3.92
N SER A 96 64.23 7.08 3.44
CA SER A 96 64.02 6.79 2.02
C SER A 96 64.39 8.02 1.19
N ASN A 97 65.07 7.78 0.07
CA ASN A 97 65.30 8.82 -0.94
C ASN A 97 64.05 9.13 -1.78
N LEU A 98 62.97 8.39 -1.57
CA LEU A 98 61.73 8.51 -2.31
C LEU A 98 60.78 9.45 -1.56
N ALA A 99 60.37 10.50 -2.25
CA ALA A 99 59.42 11.51 -1.73
C ALA A 99 58.07 10.89 -1.36
N ASN A 100 57.73 9.72 -1.95
CA ASN A 100 56.47 9.00 -1.78
C ASN A 100 56.41 8.04 -0.59
N GLU A 101 57.43 7.95 0.24
CA GLU A 101 57.47 7.05 1.42
C GLU A 101 57.26 7.82 2.76
N LYS A 102 56.85 9.08 2.71
CA LYS A 102 56.53 9.87 3.90
C LYS A 102 55.02 9.99 4.07
N PRO A 103 54.54 10.09 5.33
CA PRO A 103 53.14 10.43 5.56
C PRO A 103 52.76 11.71 4.83
N LYS A 104 51.65 11.67 4.06
CA LYS A 104 51.17 12.82 3.30
C LYS A 104 50.19 13.65 4.09
N ASP A 105 49.42 13.02 4.98
CA ASP A 105 48.36 13.63 5.75
C ASP A 105 48.12 12.96 7.10
N GLU A 106 47.09 13.42 7.80
CA GLU A 106 46.69 12.93 9.11
C GLU A 106 46.19 11.47 9.09
N ILE A 107 45.61 11.04 7.96
CA ILE A 107 45.12 9.68 7.78
C ILE A 107 46.30 8.68 7.83
N ASP A 108 47.40 8.99 7.11
CA ASP A 108 48.60 8.19 7.12
C ASP A 108 49.20 8.11 8.53
N LEU A 109 49.27 9.25 9.22
CA LEU A 109 49.79 9.31 10.58
C LEU A 109 48.91 8.51 11.56
N GLN A 110 47.59 8.63 11.43
CA GLN A 110 46.64 7.90 12.28
C GLN A 110 46.80 6.38 12.09
N VAL A 111 46.93 5.89 10.84
CA VAL A 111 47.09 4.47 10.55
C VAL A 111 48.44 3.95 11.08
N LEU A 112 49.52 4.73 10.91
CA LEU A 112 50.81 4.36 11.47
C LEU A 112 50.81 4.24 13.00
N ASN A 113 50.11 5.16 13.68
CA ASN A 113 50.08 5.20 15.14
C ASN A 113 49.11 4.17 15.75
N THR A 114 47.98 3.89 15.09
CA THR A 114 46.95 3.01 15.64
C THR A 114 47.06 1.55 15.15
N GLY A 115 47.68 1.34 14.01
CA GLY A 115 47.69 0.03 13.37
C GLY A 115 46.31 -0.40 12.83
N ILE A 116 45.36 0.53 12.77
CA ILE A 116 44.00 0.29 12.27
C ILE A 116 43.87 0.88 10.88
N GLU A 117 43.37 0.10 9.94
CA GLU A 117 43.08 0.57 8.58
C GLU A 117 42.07 1.72 8.58
N LYS A 118 42.18 2.64 7.60
CA LYS A 118 41.28 3.73 7.39
C LYS A 118 40.76 3.76 5.96
N ILE A 119 39.43 3.88 5.82
CA ILE A 119 38.78 4.02 4.52
C ILE A 119 38.10 5.38 4.52
N VAL A 120 38.33 6.14 3.47
CA VAL A 120 37.75 7.46 3.26
C VAL A 120 37.17 7.53 1.85
N ILE A 121 35.94 8.04 1.74
CA ILE A 121 35.29 8.28 0.46
C ILE A 121 35.20 9.79 0.28
N GLU A 122 35.80 10.29 -0.79
CA GLU A 122 35.74 11.70 -1.18
C GLU A 122 34.80 11.80 -2.37
N GLU A 123 33.59 12.30 -2.13
CA GLU A 123 32.59 12.46 -3.18
C GLU A 123 32.41 13.95 -3.53
N SER A 124 32.48 14.26 -4.82
CA SER A 124 32.10 15.55 -5.42
C SER A 124 30.96 15.35 -6.40
N LEU A 125 30.47 16.42 -7.01
CA LEU A 125 29.40 16.32 -8.03
C LEU A 125 29.77 15.41 -9.21
N TYR A 126 31.04 15.45 -9.64
CA TYR A 126 31.49 14.75 -10.85
C TYR A 126 32.51 13.64 -10.57
N THR A 127 33.16 13.64 -9.42
CA THR A 127 34.23 12.69 -9.07
C THR A 127 33.90 12.00 -7.76
N ALA A 128 34.26 10.73 -7.68
CA ALA A 128 34.17 9.97 -6.44
C ALA A 128 35.44 9.13 -6.32
N ASN A 129 36.15 9.30 -5.22
CA ASN A 129 37.38 8.58 -4.91
C ASN A 129 37.23 7.79 -3.63
N LEU A 130 37.67 6.53 -3.66
CA LEU A 130 37.77 5.71 -2.47
C LEU A 130 39.25 5.55 -2.13
N ARG A 131 39.64 6.11 -0.98
CA ARG A 131 40.96 5.93 -0.41
C ARG A 131 40.93 4.90 0.70
N ILE A 132 41.85 3.95 0.65
CA ILE A 132 42.14 2.97 1.70
C ILE A 132 43.59 3.06 2.11
N THR A 133 43.83 3.20 3.41
CA THR A 133 45.18 3.16 3.99
C THR A 133 45.25 1.96 4.93
N ILE A 134 46.13 1.01 4.60
CA ILE A 134 46.28 -0.29 5.27
C ILE A 134 47.63 -0.37 5.93
N PRO A 135 47.71 -0.67 7.25
CA PRO A 135 49.00 -0.81 7.94
C PRO A 135 49.67 -2.12 7.58
N TYR A 136 50.99 -2.11 7.56
CA TYR A 136 51.86 -3.28 7.55
C TYR A 136 52.38 -3.53 8.93
N THR A 137 51.91 -4.58 9.57
CA THR A 137 52.36 -4.98 10.91
C THR A 137 53.38 -6.09 10.82
N ALA A 138 54.37 -6.06 11.72
CA ALA A 138 55.35 -7.09 11.86
C ALA A 138 54.71 -8.40 12.33
N SER A 139 54.98 -9.50 11.66
CA SER A 139 54.46 -10.82 12.04
C SER A 139 55.56 -11.88 11.95
N SER A 140 55.64 -12.69 12.99
CA SER A 140 56.47 -13.88 13.02
C SER A 140 55.90 -15.06 12.23
N LEU A 141 54.60 -14.99 11.96
CA LEU A 141 53.85 -16.03 11.21
C LEU A 141 53.93 -15.84 9.70
N ASP A 142 54.29 -14.64 9.23
CA ASP A 142 54.46 -14.36 7.81
C ASP A 142 55.68 -15.13 7.24
N ARG A 143 55.64 -15.40 5.96
CA ARG A 143 56.76 -16.03 5.26
C ARG A 143 57.27 -15.10 4.16
N PRO A 144 58.45 -14.51 4.35
CA PRO A 144 59.44 -14.67 5.45
C PRO A 144 58.94 -13.98 6.76
N ASN A 145 59.48 -14.44 7.91
CA ASN A 145 59.22 -13.83 9.20
C ASN A 145 59.79 -12.41 9.23
N CYS A 146 58.93 -11.41 9.48
CA CYS A 146 59.28 -9.99 9.47
C CYS A 146 60.33 -9.64 10.53
N LEU A 147 60.31 -10.32 11.67
CA LEU A 147 61.19 -10.07 12.81
C LEU A 147 62.67 -10.56 12.56
N ASN A 148 62.91 -11.34 11.51
CA ASN A 148 64.27 -11.73 11.13
C ASN A 148 65.06 -10.57 10.55
N CYS A 149 64.40 -9.59 9.95
CA CYS A 149 65.05 -8.45 9.29
C CYS A 149 64.74 -7.11 9.96
N HIS A 150 63.55 -7.00 10.62
CA HIS A 150 63.12 -5.78 11.29
C HIS A 150 63.32 -5.88 12.80
N ASN A 151 63.91 -4.86 13.40
CA ASN A 151 64.03 -4.73 14.85
C ASN A 151 62.71 -4.17 15.40
N ALA A 152 61.68 -4.99 15.42
CA ALA A 152 60.32 -4.63 15.79
C ALA A 152 59.71 -5.71 16.68
N LYS A 153 58.62 -5.37 17.38
CA LYS A 153 57.81 -6.32 18.16
C LYS A 153 56.71 -6.92 17.30
N GLU A 154 56.21 -8.11 17.69
CA GLU A 154 55.06 -8.71 17.05
C GLU A 154 53.88 -7.72 17.06
N GLY A 155 53.24 -7.49 15.88
CA GLY A 155 52.14 -6.55 15.73
C GLY A 155 52.52 -5.07 15.59
N GLU A 156 53.84 -4.72 15.68
CA GLU A 156 54.31 -3.34 15.49
C GLU A 156 54.13 -2.91 14.02
N VAL A 157 53.68 -1.66 13.81
CA VAL A 157 53.46 -1.12 12.46
C VAL A 157 54.80 -0.76 11.83
N LEU A 158 55.18 -1.44 10.74
CA LEU A 158 56.38 -1.17 9.95
C LEU A 158 56.17 -0.08 8.89
N GLY A 159 54.96 0.13 8.49
CA GLY A 159 54.57 1.10 7.48
C GLY A 159 53.11 0.95 7.13
N ALA A 160 52.69 1.71 6.12
CA ALA A 160 51.34 1.60 5.57
C ALA A 160 51.38 1.76 4.05
N ILE A 161 50.39 1.18 3.38
CA ILE A 161 50.11 1.44 1.97
C ILE A 161 48.83 2.26 1.87
N SER A 162 48.87 3.33 1.10
CA SER A 162 47.74 4.15 0.81
C SER A 162 47.39 4.06 -0.67
N LEU A 163 46.16 3.67 -0.96
CA LEU A 163 45.64 3.45 -2.29
C LEU A 163 44.41 4.31 -2.48
N SER A 164 44.36 5.07 -3.59
CA SER A 164 43.18 5.82 -4.00
C SER A 164 42.65 5.27 -5.32
N PHE A 165 41.37 4.97 -5.36
CA PHE A 165 40.65 4.48 -6.54
C PHE A 165 39.65 5.52 -7.01
N ASP A 166 39.70 5.77 -8.33
CA ASP A 166 38.61 6.52 -8.96
C ASP A 166 37.38 5.60 -9.16
N ILE A 167 36.27 5.90 -8.49
CA ILE A 167 35.04 5.17 -8.57
C ILE A 167 33.94 5.93 -9.34
N SER A 168 34.32 6.99 -10.06
CA SER A 168 33.37 7.84 -10.81
C SER A 168 32.67 7.06 -11.93
N GLU A 169 33.42 6.19 -12.65
CA GLU A 169 32.79 5.32 -13.67
C GLU A 169 31.80 4.33 -13.07
N ASP A 170 32.13 3.69 -11.96
CA ASP A 170 31.25 2.74 -11.27
C ASP A 170 29.98 3.43 -10.76
N ARG A 171 30.14 4.67 -10.25
CA ARG A 171 29.01 5.53 -9.86
C ARG A 171 28.15 5.90 -11.05
N GLY A 172 28.74 6.27 -12.19
CA GLY A 172 28.03 6.60 -13.41
C GLY A 172 27.21 5.43 -13.94
N SER A 173 27.80 4.23 -13.94
CA SER A 173 27.11 2.99 -14.32
C SER A 173 25.91 2.69 -13.41
N ASN A 174 26.07 2.84 -12.11
CA ASN A 174 24.98 2.65 -11.14
C ASN A 174 23.84 3.67 -11.34
N ILE A 175 24.13 4.92 -11.66
CA ILE A 175 23.14 5.94 -11.99
C ILE A 175 22.37 5.57 -13.25
N MET A 176 23.04 5.09 -14.29
CA MET A 176 22.40 4.63 -15.53
C MET A 176 21.45 3.46 -15.27
N VAL A 177 21.83 2.48 -14.46
CA VAL A 177 20.96 1.37 -14.05
C VAL A 177 19.70 1.90 -13.34
N LEU A 178 19.86 2.86 -12.43
CA LEU A 178 18.72 3.49 -11.76
C LEU A 178 17.78 4.23 -12.75
N ILE A 179 18.36 4.93 -13.72
CA ILE A 179 17.57 5.61 -14.79
C ILE A 179 16.76 4.57 -15.59
N TYR A 180 17.35 3.44 -15.97
CA TYR A 180 16.64 2.37 -16.68
C TYR A 180 15.52 1.76 -15.83
N ILE A 181 15.75 1.54 -14.53
CA ILE A 181 14.75 1.01 -13.61
C ILE A 181 13.58 2.01 -13.47
N ILE A 182 13.88 3.29 -13.25
CA ILE A 182 12.86 4.33 -13.14
C ILE A 182 12.06 4.45 -14.44
N GLY A 183 12.73 4.40 -15.60
CA GLY A 183 12.10 4.42 -16.92
C GLY A 183 11.14 3.26 -17.12
N THR A 184 11.58 2.03 -16.81
CA THR A 184 10.74 0.83 -16.93
C THR A 184 9.54 0.87 -16.00
N ILE A 185 9.73 1.30 -14.76
CA ILE A 185 8.65 1.47 -13.80
C ILE A 185 7.64 2.53 -14.29
N SER A 186 8.14 3.65 -14.84
CA SER A 186 7.26 4.71 -15.36
C SER A 186 6.40 4.22 -16.51
N ILE A 187 6.97 3.46 -17.44
CA ILE A 187 6.24 2.83 -18.54
C ILE A 187 5.19 1.87 -17.99
N PHE A 188 5.57 1.02 -17.05
CA PHE A 188 4.65 0.07 -16.41
C PHE A 188 3.48 0.80 -15.73
N LEU A 189 3.72 1.89 -15.01
CA LEU A 189 2.67 2.69 -14.36
C LEU A 189 1.71 3.30 -15.37
N ILE A 190 2.21 3.81 -16.51
CA ILE A 190 1.37 4.35 -17.58
C ILE A 190 0.47 3.26 -18.17
N VAL A 191 1.04 2.10 -18.52
CA VAL A 191 0.29 0.95 -19.04
C VAL A 191 -0.75 0.48 -18.02
N PHE A 192 -0.37 0.39 -16.76
CA PHE A 192 -1.26 0.01 -15.66
C PHE A 192 -2.44 0.99 -15.52
N LEU A 193 -2.20 2.31 -15.60
CA LEU A 193 -3.28 3.31 -15.55
C LEU A 193 -4.25 3.18 -16.74
N ILE A 194 -3.73 2.93 -17.94
CA ILE A 194 -4.56 2.70 -19.13
C ILE A 194 -5.40 1.44 -18.93
N PHE A 195 -4.79 0.36 -18.46
CA PHE A 195 -5.47 -0.90 -18.15
C PHE A 195 -6.57 -0.73 -17.11
N MET A 196 -6.27 -0.03 -16.00
CA MET A 196 -7.23 0.28 -14.93
C MET A 196 -8.43 1.06 -15.47
N ARG A 197 -8.18 2.12 -16.25
CA ARG A 197 -9.26 2.90 -16.87
C ARG A 197 -10.11 2.05 -17.81
N LYS A 198 -9.48 1.24 -18.64
CA LYS A 198 -10.20 0.46 -19.67
C LYS A 198 -10.95 -0.73 -19.09
N LYS A 199 -10.42 -1.38 -18.04
CA LYS A 199 -11.00 -2.61 -17.48
C LYS A 199 -11.81 -2.40 -16.21
N ILE A 200 -11.35 -1.60 -15.26
CA ILE A 200 -11.99 -1.47 -13.93
C ILE A 200 -13.11 -0.43 -13.93
N THR A 201 -12.96 0.67 -14.68
CA THR A 201 -13.99 1.71 -14.73
C THR A 201 -15.37 1.19 -15.18
N PRO A 202 -15.51 0.29 -16.18
CA PRO A 202 -16.81 -0.25 -16.54
C PRO A 202 -17.48 -1.00 -15.38
N TYR A 203 -16.75 -1.84 -14.64
CA TYR A 203 -17.29 -2.60 -13.50
C TYR A 203 -17.82 -1.68 -12.39
N THR A 204 -17.07 -0.63 -12.07
CA THR A 204 -17.50 0.31 -11.03
C THR A 204 -18.70 1.15 -11.46
N ASN A 205 -18.81 1.52 -12.74
CA ASN A 205 -19.97 2.23 -13.27
C ASN A 205 -21.22 1.34 -13.24
N SER A 206 -21.09 0.05 -13.58
CA SER A 206 -22.18 -0.92 -13.49
C SER A 206 -22.65 -1.09 -12.06
N PHE A 207 -21.73 -1.21 -11.11
CA PHE A 207 -22.07 -1.30 -9.69
C PHE A 207 -22.80 -0.05 -9.17
N ASP A 208 -22.33 1.14 -9.53
CA ASP A 208 -23.01 2.41 -9.18
C ASP A 208 -24.43 2.46 -9.75
N SER A 209 -24.61 2.03 -11.02
CA SER A 209 -25.92 1.96 -11.68
C SER A 209 -26.88 0.98 -10.97
N LEU A 210 -26.40 -0.22 -10.63
CA LEU A 210 -27.18 -1.20 -9.88
C LEU A 210 -27.55 -0.69 -8.49
N SER A 211 -26.63 -0.03 -7.80
CA SER A 211 -26.86 0.58 -6.50
C SER A 211 -27.95 1.67 -6.55
N ASP A 212 -27.92 2.51 -7.58
CA ASP A 212 -28.94 3.55 -7.78
C ASP A 212 -30.34 2.95 -8.03
N VAL A 213 -30.42 1.87 -8.81
CA VAL A 213 -31.70 1.15 -9.04
C VAL A 213 -32.20 0.54 -7.74
N LEU A 214 -31.34 -0.17 -6.99
CA LEU A 214 -31.72 -0.77 -5.72
C LEU A 214 -32.19 0.27 -4.70
N LYS A 215 -31.55 1.44 -4.68
CA LYS A 215 -31.97 2.55 -3.81
C LYS A 215 -33.39 3.04 -4.14
N LYS A 216 -33.70 3.22 -5.43
CA LYS A 216 -35.03 3.66 -5.87
C LYS A 216 -36.10 2.59 -5.61
N VAL A 217 -35.76 1.31 -5.82
CA VAL A 217 -36.65 0.20 -5.44
C VAL A 217 -36.90 0.19 -3.94
N HIS A 218 -35.89 0.48 -3.12
CA HIS A 218 -36.04 0.61 -1.67
C HIS A 218 -36.92 1.81 -1.29
N GLU A 219 -36.90 2.89 -2.08
CA GLU A 219 -37.80 4.07 -1.91
C GLU A 219 -39.21 3.81 -2.44
N GLY A 220 -39.52 2.59 -2.93
CA GLY A 220 -40.84 2.19 -3.41
C GLY A 220 -41.11 2.38 -4.90
N ASP A 221 -40.09 2.77 -5.68
CA ASP A 221 -40.20 2.90 -7.14
C ASP A 221 -39.82 1.58 -7.84
N TYR A 222 -40.83 0.72 -8.07
CA TYR A 222 -40.68 -0.56 -8.77
C TYR A 222 -40.80 -0.44 -10.29
N SER A 223 -40.95 0.75 -10.85
CA SER A 223 -41.05 0.97 -12.29
C SER A 223 -39.65 1.06 -12.96
N ILE A 224 -38.63 1.28 -12.16
CA ILE A 224 -37.27 1.46 -12.65
C ILE A 224 -36.65 0.12 -13.08
N ARG A 225 -35.73 0.20 -14.06
CA ARG A 225 -34.98 -0.95 -14.57
C ARG A 225 -33.51 -0.65 -14.62
N ALA A 226 -32.69 -1.65 -14.30
CA ALA A 226 -31.25 -1.59 -14.46
C ALA A 226 -30.90 -1.60 -15.96
N ASN A 227 -30.03 -0.67 -16.36
CA ASN A 227 -29.53 -0.64 -17.73
C ASN A 227 -28.49 -1.77 -17.90
N PRO A 228 -28.60 -2.63 -18.93
CA PRO A 228 -27.61 -3.67 -19.16
C PRO A 228 -26.24 -3.04 -19.42
N GLY A 229 -25.26 -3.35 -18.60
CA GLY A 229 -23.89 -2.86 -18.72
C GLY A 229 -23.19 -3.38 -19.99
N VAL A 230 -21.97 -2.92 -20.21
CA VAL A 230 -21.15 -3.27 -21.39
C VAL A 230 -20.60 -4.70 -21.30
N LEU A 231 -20.40 -5.20 -20.08
CA LEU A 231 -19.82 -6.53 -19.82
C LEU A 231 -20.90 -7.61 -19.83
N LYS A 232 -20.51 -8.84 -20.13
CA LYS A 232 -21.45 -9.99 -20.19
C LYS A 232 -22.05 -10.27 -18.83
N GLU A 233 -21.21 -10.25 -17.79
CA GLU A 233 -21.59 -10.46 -16.40
C GLU A 233 -22.57 -9.38 -15.91
N ASP A 234 -22.36 -8.14 -16.29
CA ASP A 234 -23.25 -7.02 -15.95
C ASP A 234 -24.64 -7.20 -16.56
N LYS A 235 -24.71 -7.72 -17.81
CA LYS A 235 -25.98 -8.00 -18.48
C LYS A 235 -26.78 -9.08 -17.75
N GLU A 236 -26.11 -10.13 -17.31
CA GLU A 236 -26.77 -11.22 -16.57
C GLU A 236 -27.34 -10.72 -15.23
N VAL A 237 -26.54 -9.97 -14.45
CA VAL A 237 -26.97 -9.42 -13.16
C VAL A 237 -28.09 -8.40 -13.36
N SER A 238 -27.98 -7.51 -14.35
CA SER A 238 -29.04 -6.53 -14.67
C SER A 238 -30.33 -7.20 -15.09
N ASN A 239 -30.28 -8.28 -15.87
CA ASN A 239 -31.46 -9.04 -16.30
C ASN A 239 -32.13 -9.74 -15.10
N TRP A 240 -31.35 -10.38 -14.23
CA TRP A 240 -31.92 -11.00 -13.01
C TRP A 240 -32.56 -9.97 -12.07
N LEU A 241 -31.91 -8.81 -11.90
CA LEU A 241 -32.48 -7.74 -11.11
C LEU A 241 -33.78 -7.20 -11.73
N ASN A 242 -33.81 -6.99 -13.05
CA ASN A 242 -35.00 -6.54 -13.75
C ASN A 242 -36.15 -7.56 -13.66
N GLU A 243 -35.88 -8.85 -13.79
CA GLU A 243 -36.85 -9.93 -13.62
C GLU A 243 -37.41 -9.97 -12.18
N LEU A 244 -36.55 -9.76 -11.19
CA LEU A 244 -36.98 -9.67 -9.78
C LEU A 244 -37.91 -8.47 -9.55
N ILE A 245 -37.53 -7.28 -10.07
CA ILE A 245 -38.33 -6.07 -9.94
C ILE A 245 -39.67 -6.23 -10.65
N GLU A 246 -39.69 -6.85 -11.84
CA GLU A 246 -40.91 -7.13 -12.60
C GLU A 246 -41.87 -8.06 -11.83
N LYS A 247 -41.33 -9.13 -11.23
CA LYS A 247 -42.11 -10.02 -10.38
C LYS A 247 -42.69 -9.27 -9.18
N LEU A 248 -41.91 -8.43 -8.50
CA LEU A 248 -42.38 -7.61 -7.39
C LEU A 248 -43.46 -6.64 -7.84
N GLU A 249 -43.28 -5.91 -8.92
CA GLU A 249 -44.22 -4.97 -9.49
C GLU A 249 -45.55 -5.65 -9.85
N THR A 250 -45.48 -6.81 -10.49
CA THR A 250 -46.65 -7.60 -10.88
C THR A 250 -47.43 -8.09 -9.67
N VAL A 251 -46.80 -8.60 -8.65
CA VAL A 251 -47.43 -9.05 -7.41
C VAL A 251 -48.06 -7.88 -6.68
N LEU A 252 -47.34 -6.78 -6.51
CA LEU A 252 -47.88 -5.59 -5.80
C LEU A 252 -49.05 -4.98 -6.54
N THR A 253 -48.97 -4.87 -7.87
CA THR A 253 -50.09 -4.38 -8.70
C THR A 253 -51.30 -5.33 -8.65
N GLY A 254 -51.08 -6.64 -8.61
CA GLY A 254 -52.09 -7.66 -8.44
C GLY A 254 -52.79 -7.54 -7.08
N ILE A 255 -52.04 -7.35 -6.02
CA ILE A 255 -52.54 -7.10 -4.68
C ILE A 255 -53.40 -5.82 -4.67
N GLU A 256 -52.85 -4.72 -5.17
CA GLU A 256 -53.56 -3.42 -5.25
C GLU A 256 -54.89 -3.56 -5.99
N LYS A 257 -54.91 -4.18 -7.17
CA LYS A 257 -56.09 -4.39 -7.99
C LYS A 257 -57.15 -5.25 -7.29
N ASN A 258 -56.73 -6.33 -6.65
CA ASN A 258 -57.68 -7.22 -5.96
C ASN A 258 -58.23 -6.60 -4.69
N LEU A 259 -57.45 -5.80 -3.99
CA LEU A 259 -57.81 -5.19 -2.71
C LEU A 259 -58.61 -3.90 -2.88
N THR A 260 -58.39 -3.10 -3.93
CA THR A 260 -59.23 -1.90 -4.23
C THR A 260 -60.68 -2.28 -4.52
N SER A 261 -60.98 -3.52 -4.90
CA SER A 261 -62.36 -4.00 -5.05
C SER A 261 -63.07 -4.17 -3.70
N PHE A 262 -62.35 -4.33 -2.60
CA PHE A 262 -62.91 -4.52 -1.24
C PHE A 262 -62.96 -3.23 -0.43
N VAL A 263 -62.14 -2.25 -0.74
CA VAL A 263 -62.01 -0.98 0.00
C VAL A 263 -62.51 0.17 -0.90
N HIS A 264 -63.83 0.29 -1.04
CA HIS A 264 -64.43 1.41 -1.73
C HIS A 264 -64.32 2.68 -0.84
N ASN A 265 -63.56 3.71 -1.34
CA ASN A 265 -63.48 5.07 -0.72
C ASN A 265 -62.44 5.29 0.40
N ARG A 266 -61.21 4.83 0.29
CA ARG A 266 -60.15 5.62 0.93
C ARG A 266 -59.38 6.41 -0.16
N THR A 267 -59.48 7.73 -0.13
CA THR A 267 -58.47 8.61 -0.71
C THR A 267 -57.18 8.33 0.08
N SER A 268 -56.38 7.35 -0.41
CA SER A 268 -55.09 7.01 0.18
C SER A 268 -54.25 8.28 0.21
N ASN A 269 -53.81 8.67 1.39
CA ASN A 269 -52.59 9.45 1.51
C ASN A 269 -51.56 8.74 0.65
N VAL A 270 -51.16 9.41 -0.44
CA VAL A 270 -50.30 8.84 -1.49
C VAL A 270 -48.93 8.60 -0.86
N ASN A 271 -48.80 7.45 -0.17
CA ASN A 271 -47.50 6.92 0.17
C ASN A 271 -46.96 6.33 -1.11
N HIS A 272 -45.84 6.81 -1.61
CA HIS A 272 -45.24 6.41 -2.88
C HIS A 272 -44.83 4.93 -2.90
N ASP A 273 -44.80 4.28 -1.74
CA ASP A 273 -44.36 2.88 -1.61
C ASP A 273 -45.57 1.94 -1.63
N LYS A 274 -45.73 1.23 -2.76
CA LYS A 274 -46.78 0.25 -2.97
C LYS A 274 -46.72 -0.94 -1.98
N LEU A 275 -45.57 -1.25 -1.43
CA LEU A 275 -45.40 -2.33 -0.45
C LEU A 275 -46.01 -1.92 0.91
N ILE A 276 -45.80 -0.68 1.33
CA ILE A 276 -46.40 -0.13 2.55
C ILE A 276 -47.92 -0.08 2.41
N THR A 277 -48.40 0.41 1.27
CA THR A 277 -49.82 0.43 0.97
C THR A 277 -50.43 -0.95 0.98
N ALA A 278 -49.80 -1.94 0.35
CA ALA A 278 -50.28 -3.32 0.34
C ALA A 278 -50.31 -3.90 1.76
N LYS A 279 -49.30 -3.64 2.58
CA LYS A 279 -49.26 -4.07 3.99
C LYS A 279 -50.44 -3.50 4.79
N GLU A 280 -50.66 -2.19 4.70
CA GLU A 280 -51.77 -1.51 5.41
C GLU A 280 -53.13 -2.10 5.03
N ILE A 281 -53.34 -2.35 3.73
CA ILE A 281 -54.61 -2.94 3.26
C ILE A 281 -54.75 -4.40 3.77
N ILE A 282 -53.72 -5.18 3.81
CA ILE A 282 -53.76 -6.56 4.34
C ILE A 282 -54.06 -6.55 5.84
N GLU A 283 -53.49 -5.61 6.59
CA GLU A 283 -53.80 -5.44 8.02
C GLU A 283 -55.24 -5.09 8.22
N ASP A 284 -55.82 -4.14 7.45
CA ASP A 284 -57.22 -3.75 7.50
C ASP A 284 -58.14 -4.96 7.19
N ILE A 285 -57.85 -5.75 6.15
CA ILE A 285 -58.59 -6.94 5.80
C ILE A 285 -58.52 -8.01 6.89
N SER A 286 -57.37 -8.20 7.48
CA SER A 286 -57.18 -9.14 8.59
C SER A 286 -58.06 -8.74 9.79
N GLU A 287 -58.13 -7.46 10.11
CA GLU A 287 -59.02 -6.97 11.17
C GLU A 287 -60.50 -7.21 10.83
N ILE A 288 -60.92 -6.93 9.59
CA ILE A 288 -62.28 -7.19 9.13
C ILE A 288 -62.61 -8.66 9.21
N TYR A 289 -61.65 -9.55 8.80
CA TYR A 289 -61.86 -11.01 8.89
C TYR A 289 -62.01 -11.47 10.35
N HIS A 290 -61.13 -10.99 11.24
CA HIS A 290 -61.24 -11.29 12.68
C HIS A 290 -62.56 -10.80 13.25
N TYR A 291 -62.99 -9.61 12.85
CA TYR A 291 -64.27 -9.06 13.27
C TYR A 291 -65.45 -9.92 12.79
N LYS A 292 -65.48 -10.30 11.51
CA LYS A 292 -66.49 -11.20 10.93
C LYS A 292 -66.54 -12.53 11.68
N LYS A 293 -65.40 -13.17 11.91
CA LYS A 293 -65.33 -14.44 12.62
C LYS A 293 -65.83 -14.36 14.07
N THR A 294 -65.64 -13.20 14.67
CA THR A 294 -66.11 -12.97 16.04
C THR A 294 -67.65 -12.79 16.08
N ILE A 295 -68.23 -12.06 15.13
CA ILE A 295 -69.67 -11.89 14.99
C ILE A 295 -70.35 -13.25 14.68
N GLU A 296 -69.76 -14.09 13.84
CA GLU A 296 -70.28 -15.41 13.50
C GLU A 296 -70.42 -16.33 14.72
N ASN A 297 -69.70 -16.07 15.78
CA ASN A 297 -69.75 -16.83 17.04
C ASN A 297 -70.71 -16.18 18.08
N ASP A 298 -71.30 -14.98 17.82
CA ASP A 298 -72.22 -14.34 18.69
C ASP A 298 -73.62 -15.03 18.58
N LEU A 299 -74.20 -15.36 19.71
CA LEU A 299 -75.42 -16.13 19.80
C LEU A 299 -76.68 -15.23 19.81
N THR A 300 -76.54 -13.91 20.12
CA THR A 300 -77.64 -13.00 20.20
C THR A 300 -77.41 -11.72 19.39
N ILE A 301 -78.49 -11.05 18.96
CA ILE A 301 -78.39 -9.78 18.24
C ILE A 301 -77.77 -8.70 19.13
N ASP A 302 -78.01 -8.75 20.41
CA ASP A 302 -77.48 -7.77 21.39
C ASP A 302 -75.92 -7.88 21.50
N ASP A 303 -75.35 -9.07 21.45
CA ASP A 303 -73.96 -9.26 21.43
C ASP A 303 -73.31 -8.67 20.18
N ILE A 304 -73.97 -8.81 19.02
CA ILE A 304 -73.52 -8.19 17.76
C ILE A 304 -73.54 -6.68 17.83
N TYR A 305 -74.60 -6.08 18.40
CA TYR A 305 -74.69 -4.63 18.56
C TYR A 305 -73.67 -4.08 19.53
N HIS A 306 -73.43 -4.73 20.66
CA HIS A 306 -72.41 -4.32 21.61
C HIS A 306 -71.02 -4.33 20.99
N ARG A 307 -70.72 -5.32 20.22
CA ARG A 307 -69.44 -5.45 19.55
C ARG A 307 -69.27 -4.43 18.44
N LEU A 308 -70.29 -4.18 17.64
CA LEU A 308 -70.30 -3.14 16.60
C LEU A 308 -70.00 -1.75 17.20
N ILE A 309 -70.62 -1.44 18.34
CA ILE A 309 -70.44 -0.18 19.03
C ILE A 309 -69.01 -0.06 19.58
N LEU A 310 -68.43 -1.12 20.12
CA LEU A 310 -67.05 -1.12 20.57
C LEU A 310 -66.07 -0.84 19.42
N VAL A 311 -66.29 -1.45 18.25
CA VAL A 311 -65.47 -1.21 17.07
C VAL A 311 -65.62 0.21 16.52
N LEU A 312 -66.85 0.73 16.47
CA LEU A 312 -67.14 2.10 16.07
C LEU A 312 -66.50 3.13 17.00
N LYS A 313 -66.52 2.85 18.30
CA LYS A 313 -65.88 3.69 19.32
C LYS A 313 -64.35 3.70 19.16
N ASP A 314 -63.76 2.53 18.96
CA ASP A 314 -62.29 2.37 18.83
C ASP A 314 -61.73 2.95 17.52
N LYS A 315 -62.42 2.75 16.40
CA LYS A 315 -61.96 3.16 15.07
C LYS A 315 -62.37 4.56 14.65
N LEU A 316 -63.48 5.08 15.13
CA LEU A 316 -64.01 6.38 14.71
C LEU A 316 -63.95 7.45 15.80
N GLU A 317 -63.39 7.12 16.98
CA GLU A 317 -63.32 8.02 18.14
C GLU A 317 -64.71 8.69 18.45
N ILE A 318 -65.78 8.03 18.05
CA ILE A 318 -67.12 8.52 18.27
C ILE A 318 -67.59 8.06 19.65
N ASP A 319 -67.86 9.00 20.57
CA ASP A 319 -68.55 8.69 21.79
C ASP A 319 -70.03 8.42 21.49
N CYS A 320 -70.31 7.16 21.11
CA CYS A 320 -71.69 6.74 20.94
C CYS A 320 -72.35 6.48 22.30
N PHE A 321 -73.38 7.17 22.61
CA PHE A 321 -74.24 6.83 23.72
C PHE A 321 -75.12 5.62 23.31
N ILE A 322 -74.95 4.50 23.99
CA ILE A 322 -75.84 3.35 23.85
C ILE A 322 -77.10 3.63 24.68
N PRO A 323 -78.28 3.65 24.12
CA PRO A 323 -79.48 3.62 24.94
C PRO A 323 -79.55 2.26 25.65
N ASP A 324 -79.60 2.28 26.98
CA ASP A 324 -79.88 1.07 27.77
C ASP A 324 -81.18 0.46 27.29
N TYR A 325 -81.16 -0.63 26.58
CA TYR A 325 -82.33 -1.45 26.27
C TYR A 325 -82.69 -2.23 27.51
N ALA A 326 -83.35 -1.57 28.46
CA ALA A 326 -84.05 -2.28 29.48
C ALA A 326 -85.27 -2.94 28.82
N ILE A 327 -85.35 -4.23 28.92
CA ILE A 327 -86.46 -5.06 28.51
C ILE A 327 -87.82 -4.33 28.90
N GLY A 328 -88.53 -3.74 27.93
CA GLY A 328 -89.93 -3.35 28.06
C GLY A 328 -90.28 -1.92 28.39
N LYS A 329 -89.41 -0.90 28.39
CA LYS A 329 -89.81 0.53 28.44
C LYS A 329 -88.85 1.43 27.68
N PHE A 330 -89.33 2.00 26.57
CA PHE A 330 -88.71 3.15 25.91
C PHE A 330 -88.80 4.36 26.82
N GLN A 331 -87.73 4.86 27.35
CA GLN A 331 -87.59 6.25 27.82
C GLN A 331 -86.66 6.98 26.88
N SER A 332 -87.19 7.82 26.01
CA SER A 332 -86.49 8.77 25.19
C SER A 332 -85.81 9.82 26.07
N LYS A 333 -84.48 9.77 26.25
CA LYS A 333 -83.65 10.92 26.61
C LYS A 333 -82.99 11.45 25.38
N GLN A 334 -83.45 12.60 24.92
CA GLN A 334 -82.71 13.39 23.91
C GLN A 334 -81.34 13.78 24.49
N THR A 335 -80.31 13.37 23.91
CA THR A 335 -78.93 13.87 24.21
C THR A 335 -78.41 14.55 22.95
N TYR A 336 -78.05 15.80 23.06
CA TYR A 336 -77.51 16.64 22.00
C TYR A 336 -76.12 16.20 21.58
N TYR A 337 -75.94 16.12 20.28
CA TYR A 337 -74.62 15.90 19.67
C TYR A 337 -73.83 17.20 19.70
N LYS A 338 -72.56 17.12 20.13
CA LYS A 338 -71.59 18.16 19.86
C LYS A 338 -70.62 17.58 18.85
N ILE A 339 -70.64 18.14 17.65
CA ILE A 339 -69.68 17.88 16.55
C ILE A 339 -68.37 18.55 16.89
#